data_6df0bffcbbd4a67ad50a1e98eda7292c
#
_entry.id   6df0bffcbbd4a67ad50a1e98eda7292c
#
_cell.length_a   1.000
_cell.length_b   1.000
_cell.length_c   1.000
_cell.angle_alpha   90.00
_cell.angle_beta   90.00
_cell.angle_gamma   90.00
#
_symmetry.space_group_name_H-M   'P 1'
#
loop_
_entity.id
_entity.type
_entity.pdbx_description
1 polymer ?
#
loop_
_entity_poly.entity_id
_entity_poly.type
_entity_poly.pdbx_seq_one_letter_code
_entity_poly.pdbx_strand_id
1 'polypeptide(L)'
;PDIPLKSEVQGVMLYLRTATEVQQAANAIFDRVKMAWPQARIHGLLVQSMANRAGAQELRVVVEHDPVFGPLIMLGEGGVEWRPEEQAVVALPPLNMNLARYLVIQGIKSKKIRGRSALRPLDITGLSQLLVQVSNLIVDCPEIQRLDIHPLLASAGEFTALDVTLDIAPYDGDNESRLAIR
;
A
#
# COMPACT_ATOMS: atom_id res chain seq x y z
N PRO A 1 9.02 5.35 -15.44
CA PRO A 1 8.16 4.23 -15.87
C PRO A 1 8.93 2.96 -16.17
N ASP A 2 10.21 3.08 -16.54
CA ASP A 2 11.02 1.94 -16.99
C ASP A 2 11.78 1.26 -15.83
N ILE A 3 11.68 1.77 -14.60
CA ILE A 3 12.34 1.24 -13.41
C ILE A 3 11.27 0.74 -12.43
N PRO A 4 11.10 -0.57 -12.26
CA PRO A 4 10.02 -1.14 -11.45
C PRO A 4 10.20 -0.90 -9.95
N LEU A 5 11.43 -0.92 -9.45
CA LEU A 5 11.73 -0.73 -8.03
C LEU A 5 12.67 0.46 -7.81
N LYS A 6 12.11 1.59 -7.39
CA LYS A 6 12.85 2.84 -7.11
C LYS A 6 13.95 2.64 -6.04
N SER A 7 13.76 1.71 -5.12
CA SER A 7 14.70 1.40 -4.04
C SER A 7 15.97 0.71 -4.54
N GLU A 8 15.90 -0.12 -5.59
CA GLU A 8 17.07 -0.84 -6.13
C GLU A 8 18.12 0.10 -6.71
N VAL A 9 17.69 1.21 -7.29
CA VAL A 9 18.60 2.25 -7.83
C VAL A 9 18.82 3.39 -6.84
N GLN A 10 18.43 3.22 -5.58
CA GLN A 10 18.44 4.31 -4.58
C GLN A 10 17.77 5.59 -5.14
N GLY A 11 16.65 5.41 -5.85
CA GLY A 11 15.89 6.48 -6.50
C GLY A 11 15.04 7.32 -5.54
N VAL A 12 15.18 7.11 -4.22
CA VAL A 12 14.48 7.85 -3.18
C VAL A 12 15.51 8.44 -2.22
N MET A 13 15.42 9.75 -1.98
CA MET A 13 16.22 10.46 -0.97
C MET A 13 15.27 11.11 0.04
N LEU A 14 15.53 10.87 1.33
CA LEU A 14 14.67 11.32 2.43
C LEU A 14 15.38 12.40 3.27
N TYR A 15 14.59 13.12 4.04
CA TYR A 15 15.05 14.12 5.02
C TYR A 15 15.81 15.31 4.41
N LEU A 16 15.49 15.69 3.18
CA LEU A 16 16.03 16.88 2.53
C LEU A 16 15.37 18.12 3.13
N ARG A 17 16.17 19.10 3.58
CA ARG A 17 15.70 20.26 4.33
C ARG A 17 15.82 21.58 3.55
N THR A 18 16.67 21.60 2.54
CA THR A 18 16.98 22.81 1.77
C THR A 18 16.85 22.56 0.27
N ALA A 19 16.60 23.62 -0.49
CA ALA A 19 16.55 23.54 -1.95
C ALA A 19 17.89 23.03 -2.54
N THR A 20 19.02 23.39 -1.91
CA THR A 20 20.34 22.91 -2.32
C THR A 20 20.48 21.41 -2.13
N GLU A 21 20.03 20.87 -1.00
CA GLU A 21 20.01 19.41 -0.77
C GLU A 21 19.12 18.67 -1.76
N VAL A 22 17.95 19.23 -2.10
CA VAL A 22 17.05 18.69 -3.12
C VAL A 22 17.73 18.64 -4.48
N GLN A 23 18.43 19.72 -4.88
CA GLN A 23 19.17 19.78 -6.13
C GLN A 23 20.30 18.73 -6.19
N GLN A 24 21.07 18.61 -5.11
CA GLN A 24 22.15 17.62 -5.01
C GLN A 24 21.60 16.19 -5.05
N ALA A 25 20.52 15.91 -4.33
CA ALA A 25 19.84 14.64 -4.34
C ALA A 25 19.31 14.28 -5.73
N ALA A 26 18.71 15.23 -6.43
CA ALA A 26 18.23 15.05 -7.78
C ALA A 26 19.35 14.65 -8.73
N ASN A 27 20.48 15.37 -8.74
CA ASN A 27 21.63 15.05 -9.57
C ASN A 27 22.17 13.63 -9.25
N ALA A 28 22.30 13.30 -7.96
CA ALA A 28 22.79 11.99 -7.55
C ALA A 28 21.86 10.83 -7.95
N ILE A 29 20.53 11.04 -7.95
CA ILE A 29 19.57 10.06 -8.47
C ILE A 29 19.73 9.89 -9.98
N PHE A 30 19.80 11.00 -10.73
CA PHE A 30 20.00 10.95 -12.19
C PHE A 30 21.27 10.18 -12.57
N ASP A 31 22.37 10.46 -11.89
CA ASP A 31 23.66 9.80 -12.17
C ASP A 31 23.59 8.29 -11.89
N ARG A 32 23.01 7.89 -10.76
CA ARG A 32 22.84 6.47 -10.41
C ARG A 32 21.96 5.72 -11.39
N VAL A 33 20.82 6.34 -11.77
CA VAL A 33 19.93 5.72 -12.76
C VAL A 33 20.61 5.57 -14.11
N LYS A 34 21.33 6.59 -14.58
CA LYS A 34 22.08 6.49 -15.83
C LYS A 34 23.15 5.40 -15.81
N MET A 35 23.81 5.20 -14.67
CA MET A 35 24.81 4.13 -14.52
C MET A 35 24.17 2.73 -14.51
N ALA A 36 23.07 2.57 -13.75
CA ALA A 36 22.42 1.27 -13.57
C ALA A 36 21.53 0.90 -14.78
N TRP A 37 20.85 1.90 -15.35
CA TRP A 37 19.85 1.74 -16.43
C TRP A 37 20.03 2.80 -17.52
N PRO A 38 21.08 2.69 -18.36
CA PRO A 38 21.42 3.73 -19.36
C PRO A 38 20.32 4.04 -20.36
N GLN A 39 19.41 3.08 -20.60
CA GLN A 39 18.30 3.22 -21.54
C GLN A 39 16.99 3.68 -20.88
N ALA A 40 16.96 3.83 -19.54
CA ALA A 40 15.75 4.23 -18.85
C ALA A 40 15.37 5.68 -19.16
N ARG A 41 14.10 5.90 -19.45
CA ARG A 41 13.53 7.24 -19.67
C ARG A 41 13.12 7.85 -18.33
N ILE A 42 13.76 8.93 -17.94
CA ILE A 42 13.44 9.68 -16.73
C ILE A 42 12.69 10.94 -17.15
N HIS A 43 11.41 11.03 -16.79
CA HIS A 43 10.58 12.20 -17.10
C HIS A 43 10.77 13.32 -16.07
N GLY A 44 11.25 12.99 -14.86
CA GLY A 44 11.50 13.91 -13.79
C GLY A 44 11.55 13.21 -12.43
N LEU A 45 11.67 14.00 -11.39
CA LEU A 45 11.66 13.57 -10.00
C LEU A 45 10.48 14.23 -9.28
N LEU A 46 9.84 13.47 -8.40
CA LEU A 46 8.77 13.97 -7.55
C LEU A 46 9.36 14.42 -6.21
N VAL A 47 9.10 15.68 -5.85
CA VAL A 47 9.45 16.22 -4.52
C VAL A 47 8.16 16.29 -3.69
N GLN A 48 8.19 15.68 -2.52
CA GLN A 48 7.05 15.60 -1.61
C GLN A 48 7.43 16.06 -0.21
N SER A 49 6.45 16.55 0.54
CA SER A 49 6.62 16.79 1.96
C SER A 49 6.91 15.48 2.69
N MET A 50 7.83 15.53 3.65
CA MET A 50 8.10 14.36 4.49
C MET A 50 6.88 14.04 5.35
N ALA A 51 6.40 12.80 5.25
CA ALA A 51 5.39 12.30 6.17
C ALA A 51 5.98 12.13 7.57
N ASN A 52 5.20 12.51 8.59
CA ASN A 52 5.60 12.31 9.97
C ASN A 52 5.50 10.83 10.35
N ARG A 53 6.64 10.17 10.44
CA ARG A 53 6.73 8.75 10.85
C ARG A 53 6.91 8.55 12.34
N ALA A 54 7.08 9.64 13.11
CA ALA A 54 7.33 9.55 14.55
C ALA A 54 6.15 8.89 15.26
N GLY A 55 6.36 7.67 15.77
CA GLY A 55 5.35 6.88 16.46
C GLY A 55 4.24 6.31 15.56
N ALA A 56 4.33 6.44 14.24
CA ALA A 56 3.40 5.79 13.32
C ALA A 56 3.67 4.28 13.25
N GLN A 57 2.60 3.52 13.06
CA GLN A 57 2.69 2.11 12.67
C GLN A 57 2.65 2.04 11.14
N GLU A 58 3.54 1.25 10.58
CA GLU A 58 3.55 0.97 9.16
C GLU A 58 2.72 -0.28 8.88
N LEU A 59 1.70 -0.10 8.04
CA LEU A 59 0.80 -1.14 7.60
C LEU A 59 0.93 -1.33 6.08
N ARG A 60 0.40 -2.44 5.59
CA ARG A 60 0.23 -2.73 4.18
C ARG A 60 -1.18 -3.25 3.92
N VAL A 61 -1.82 -2.70 2.89
CA VAL A 61 -3.11 -3.19 2.37
C VAL A 61 -2.89 -3.58 0.93
N VAL A 62 -3.17 -4.84 0.62
CA VAL A 62 -3.03 -5.38 -0.73
C VAL A 62 -4.36 -5.95 -1.18
N VAL A 63 -4.71 -5.72 -2.45
CA VAL A 63 -5.76 -6.45 -3.13
C VAL A 63 -5.13 -7.21 -4.28
N GLU A 64 -5.43 -8.50 -4.36
CA GLU A 64 -5.02 -9.38 -5.46
C GLU A 64 -6.19 -10.26 -5.85
N HIS A 65 -6.19 -10.72 -7.11
CA HIS A 65 -7.20 -11.65 -7.59
C HIS A 65 -6.74 -13.10 -7.40
N ASP A 66 -7.52 -13.85 -6.61
CA ASP A 66 -7.40 -15.30 -6.52
C ASP A 66 -8.27 -15.95 -7.61
N PRO A 67 -7.79 -16.99 -8.31
CA PRO A 67 -8.54 -17.63 -9.39
C PRO A 67 -9.83 -18.33 -8.95
N VAL A 68 -9.95 -18.66 -7.66
CA VAL A 68 -11.11 -19.37 -7.09
C VAL A 68 -12.04 -18.41 -6.37
N PHE A 69 -11.48 -17.50 -5.55
CA PHE A 69 -12.26 -16.63 -4.66
C PHE A 69 -12.50 -15.23 -5.23
N GLY A 70 -11.87 -14.87 -6.36
CA GLY A 70 -11.91 -13.52 -6.87
C GLY A 70 -11.00 -12.57 -6.07
N PRO A 71 -11.36 -11.29 -5.91
CA PRO A 71 -10.51 -10.33 -5.23
C PRO A 71 -10.40 -10.64 -3.73
N LEU A 72 -9.17 -10.63 -3.22
CA LEU A 72 -8.82 -10.78 -1.81
C LEU A 72 -8.28 -9.47 -1.27
N ILE A 73 -8.79 -9.03 -0.14
CA ILE A 73 -8.25 -7.88 0.60
C ILE A 73 -7.38 -8.43 1.72
N MET A 74 -6.11 -8.07 1.70
CA MET A 74 -5.10 -8.50 2.66
C MET A 74 -4.64 -7.30 3.49
N LEU A 75 -4.54 -7.48 4.81
CA LEU A 75 -4.05 -6.47 5.75
C LEU A 75 -2.94 -7.08 6.61
N GLY A 76 -1.81 -6.41 6.67
CA GLY A 76 -0.68 -6.81 7.52
C GLY A 76 0.21 -5.65 7.94
N GLU A 77 1.28 -5.94 8.67
CA GLU A 77 2.35 -4.95 8.91
C GLU A 77 3.12 -4.67 7.63
N GLY A 78 3.51 -3.42 7.45
CA GLY A 78 4.46 -3.04 6.42
C GLY A 78 5.85 -3.64 6.70
N GLY A 79 6.68 -3.71 5.68
CA GLY A 79 8.04 -4.21 5.78
C GLY A 79 8.63 -4.51 4.41
N VAL A 80 9.93 -4.81 4.37
CA VAL A 80 10.64 -5.02 3.10
C VAL A 80 10.27 -6.37 2.48
N GLU A 81 10.12 -7.41 3.30
CA GLU A 81 9.66 -8.73 2.84
C GLU A 81 8.18 -8.90 3.13
N TRP A 82 7.41 -9.16 2.09
CA TRP A 82 5.98 -9.42 2.19
C TRP A 82 5.67 -10.87 1.85
N ARG A 83 5.16 -11.59 2.87
CA ARG A 83 4.68 -12.98 2.75
C ARG A 83 3.25 -13.02 3.27
N PRO A 84 2.25 -12.80 2.40
CA PRO A 84 0.86 -12.62 2.84
C PRO A 84 0.32 -13.84 3.61
N GLU A 85 0.74 -15.06 3.28
CA GLU A 85 0.31 -16.29 3.95
C GLU A 85 0.65 -16.26 5.45
N GLU A 86 1.80 -15.68 5.79
CA GLU A 86 2.29 -15.60 7.17
C GLU A 86 1.94 -14.28 7.84
N GLN A 87 1.90 -13.18 7.08
CA GLN A 87 1.94 -11.81 7.60
C GLN A 87 0.61 -11.06 7.45
N ALA A 88 -0.37 -11.58 6.70
CA ALA A 88 -1.62 -10.89 6.48
C ALA A 88 -2.84 -11.64 7.04
N VAL A 89 -3.86 -10.89 7.41
CA VAL A 89 -5.24 -11.37 7.50
C VAL A 89 -5.94 -11.05 6.19
N VAL A 90 -6.88 -11.92 5.81
CA VAL A 90 -7.51 -11.89 4.49
C VAL A 90 -9.03 -11.79 4.63
N ALA A 91 -9.66 -11.04 3.77
CA ALA A 91 -11.12 -10.98 3.63
C ALA A 91 -11.53 -10.86 2.16
N LEU A 92 -12.77 -11.25 1.87
CA LEU A 92 -13.40 -11.10 0.57
C LEU A 92 -14.26 -9.83 0.54
N PRO A 93 -14.19 -8.99 -0.50
CA PRO A 93 -15.17 -7.93 -0.70
C PRO A 93 -16.55 -8.52 -1.10
N PRO A 94 -17.66 -7.80 -0.87
CA PRO A 94 -17.74 -6.48 -0.26
C PRO A 94 -17.63 -6.51 1.28
N LEU A 95 -16.87 -5.57 1.84
CA LEU A 95 -16.77 -5.40 3.28
C LEU A 95 -17.78 -4.36 3.78
N ASN A 96 -18.46 -4.67 4.88
CA ASN A 96 -19.12 -3.67 5.70
C ASN A 96 -18.27 -3.36 6.94
N MET A 97 -18.67 -2.38 7.74
CA MET A 97 -17.94 -1.94 8.93
C MET A 97 -17.71 -3.07 9.95
N ASN A 98 -18.66 -4.02 10.09
CA ASN A 98 -18.53 -5.12 11.04
C ASN A 98 -17.47 -6.12 10.56
N LEU A 99 -17.49 -6.49 9.28
CA LEU A 99 -16.49 -7.39 8.68
C LEU A 99 -15.10 -6.77 8.66
N ALA A 100 -14.98 -5.49 8.29
CA ALA A 100 -13.72 -4.77 8.31
C ALA A 100 -13.15 -4.68 9.74
N ARG A 101 -13.98 -4.35 10.71
CA ARG A 101 -13.58 -4.33 12.14
C ARG A 101 -13.14 -5.71 12.62
N TYR A 102 -13.87 -6.75 12.26
CA TYR A 102 -13.49 -8.12 12.57
C TYR A 102 -12.11 -8.47 11.99
N LEU A 103 -11.87 -8.12 10.72
CA LEU A 103 -10.58 -8.34 10.06
C LEU A 103 -9.43 -7.67 10.82
N VAL A 104 -9.58 -6.38 11.19
CA VAL A 104 -8.56 -5.65 11.96
C VAL A 104 -8.30 -6.31 13.31
N ILE A 105 -9.37 -6.69 14.05
CA ILE A 105 -9.25 -7.36 15.35
C ILE A 105 -8.56 -8.72 15.20
N GLN A 106 -8.87 -9.49 14.15
CA GLN A 106 -8.18 -10.75 13.86
C GLN A 106 -6.70 -10.54 13.57
N GLY A 107 -6.35 -9.49 12.81
CA GLY A 107 -4.97 -9.11 12.56
C GLY A 107 -4.18 -8.85 13.85
N ILE A 108 -4.79 -8.13 14.80
CA ILE A 108 -4.19 -7.85 16.12
C ILE A 108 -4.06 -9.14 16.94
N LYS A 109 -5.11 -9.96 17.02
CA LYS A 109 -5.12 -11.21 17.80
C LYS A 109 -4.11 -12.23 17.28
N SER A 110 -3.96 -12.33 15.97
CA SER A 110 -3.00 -13.23 15.30
C SER A 110 -1.58 -12.64 15.24
N LYS A 111 -1.35 -11.44 15.80
CA LYS A 111 -0.07 -10.72 15.80
C LYS A 111 0.46 -10.37 14.41
N LYS A 112 -0.41 -10.35 13.40
CA LYS A 112 -0.09 -9.93 12.03
C LYS A 112 -0.08 -8.41 11.86
N ILE A 113 -0.71 -7.69 12.80
CA ILE A 113 -0.59 -6.25 12.97
C ILE A 113 -0.51 -5.92 14.46
N ARG A 114 0.23 -4.89 14.82
CA ARG A 114 0.29 -4.40 16.19
C ARG A 114 -0.99 -3.63 16.52
N GLY A 115 -1.56 -3.84 17.69
CA GLY A 115 -2.73 -3.11 18.17
C GLY A 115 -2.43 -1.69 18.65
N ARG A 116 -1.16 -1.29 18.59
CA ARG A 116 -0.69 0.06 18.98
C ARG A 116 0.62 0.39 18.29
N SER A 117 0.82 1.68 18.00
CA SER A 117 2.15 2.23 17.74
C SER A 117 2.93 2.38 19.06
N ALA A 118 4.18 2.85 19.00
CA ALA A 118 5.00 3.09 20.18
C ALA A 118 4.33 4.00 21.21
N LEU A 119 3.46 4.92 20.79
CA LEU A 119 2.89 5.98 21.63
C LEU A 119 1.36 5.91 21.78
N ARG A 120 0.62 5.27 20.87
CA ARG A 120 -0.85 5.32 20.83
C ARG A 120 -1.47 3.99 20.38
N PRO A 121 -2.71 3.69 20.82
CA PRO A 121 -3.49 2.59 20.25
C PRO A 121 -3.75 2.81 18.76
N LEU A 122 -3.85 1.72 18.00
CA LEU A 122 -4.30 1.76 16.62
C LEU A 122 -5.77 2.19 16.57
N ASP A 123 -6.10 3.14 15.71
CA ASP A 123 -7.49 3.49 15.43
C ASP A 123 -8.15 2.40 14.59
N ILE A 124 -8.78 1.45 15.28
CA ILE A 124 -9.49 0.33 14.66
C ILE A 124 -10.65 0.84 13.79
N THR A 125 -11.35 1.89 14.23
CA THR A 125 -12.52 2.41 13.50
C THR A 125 -12.08 3.06 12.19
N GLY A 126 -11.08 3.94 12.23
CA GLY A 126 -10.54 4.59 11.04
C GLY A 126 -9.94 3.59 10.05
N LEU A 127 -9.19 2.58 10.54
CA LEU A 127 -8.66 1.52 9.67
C LEU A 127 -9.79 0.69 9.05
N SER A 128 -10.86 0.40 9.79
CA SER A 128 -12.01 -0.32 9.25
C SER A 128 -12.72 0.48 8.17
N GLN A 129 -12.86 1.81 8.33
CA GLN A 129 -13.42 2.70 7.31
C GLN A 129 -12.58 2.69 6.03
N LEU A 130 -11.25 2.76 6.16
CA LEU A 130 -10.33 2.67 5.03
C LEU A 130 -10.51 1.33 4.29
N LEU A 131 -10.60 0.20 4.99
CA LEU A 131 -10.81 -1.10 4.37
C LEU A 131 -12.16 -1.21 3.66
N VAL A 132 -13.21 -0.60 4.19
CA VAL A 132 -14.52 -0.51 3.50
C VAL A 132 -14.39 0.33 2.23
N GLN A 133 -13.66 1.46 2.25
CA GLN A 133 -13.43 2.28 1.07
C GLN A 133 -12.63 1.52 0.00
N VAL A 134 -11.58 0.79 0.38
CA VAL A 134 -10.82 -0.09 -0.53
C VAL A 134 -11.74 -1.15 -1.12
N SER A 135 -12.56 -1.78 -0.28
CA SER A 135 -13.53 -2.79 -0.73
C SER A 135 -14.52 -2.24 -1.75
N ASN A 136 -15.09 -1.05 -1.50
CA ASN A 136 -16.00 -0.40 -2.45
C ASN A 136 -15.29 -0.06 -3.76
N LEU A 137 -14.07 0.47 -3.69
CA LEU A 137 -13.27 0.76 -4.88
C LEU A 137 -13.09 -0.48 -5.77
N ILE A 138 -12.79 -1.63 -5.17
CA ILE A 138 -12.58 -2.88 -5.93
C ILE A 138 -13.90 -3.42 -6.52
N VAL A 139 -15.00 -3.24 -5.81
CA VAL A 139 -16.33 -3.64 -6.30
C VAL A 139 -16.79 -2.73 -7.46
N ASP A 140 -16.55 -1.41 -7.32
CA ASP A 140 -17.00 -0.40 -8.29
C ASP A 140 -16.09 -0.33 -9.54
N CYS A 141 -14.81 -0.75 -9.40
CA CYS A 141 -13.81 -0.70 -10.47
C CYS A 141 -13.22 -2.11 -10.73
N PRO A 142 -13.95 -2.98 -11.44
CA PRO A 142 -13.51 -4.36 -11.69
C PRO A 142 -12.27 -4.47 -12.59
N GLU A 143 -11.86 -3.38 -13.24
CA GLU A 143 -10.63 -3.29 -14.02
C GLU A 143 -9.37 -3.35 -13.15
N ILE A 144 -9.48 -3.08 -11.84
CA ILE A 144 -8.36 -3.15 -10.92
C ILE A 144 -8.00 -4.63 -10.69
N GLN A 145 -6.84 -5.03 -11.17
CA GLN A 145 -6.31 -6.39 -11.00
C GLN A 145 -5.51 -6.53 -9.71
N ARG A 146 -4.81 -5.47 -9.33
CA ARG A 146 -4.03 -5.38 -8.11
C ARG A 146 -4.04 -3.97 -7.57
N LEU A 147 -4.13 -3.84 -6.26
CA LEU A 147 -3.87 -2.62 -5.51
C LEU A 147 -2.91 -2.96 -4.38
N ASP A 148 -1.84 -2.18 -4.24
CA ASP A 148 -0.87 -2.32 -3.16
C ASP A 148 -0.62 -0.96 -2.53
N ILE A 149 -1.12 -0.76 -1.32
CA ILE A 149 -0.91 0.45 -0.53
C ILE A 149 0.19 0.15 0.47
N HIS A 150 1.41 0.57 0.15
CA HIS A 150 2.58 0.33 0.99
C HIS A 150 3.69 1.37 0.77
N PRO A 151 4.14 2.04 1.83
CA PRO A 151 3.67 1.96 3.22
C PRO A 151 2.36 2.75 3.45
N LEU A 152 1.49 2.19 4.29
CA LEU A 152 0.35 2.88 4.87
C LEU A 152 0.70 3.26 6.32
N LEU A 153 0.90 4.54 6.60
CA LEU A 153 1.20 5.01 7.95
C LEU A 153 -0.08 5.23 8.76
N ALA A 154 -0.17 4.57 9.90
CA ALA A 154 -1.23 4.78 10.87
C ALA A 154 -0.69 5.58 12.06
N SER A 155 -1.14 6.83 12.23
CA SER A 155 -0.69 7.74 13.29
C SER A 155 -1.83 8.61 13.77
N ALA A 156 -2.09 8.61 15.07
CA ALA A 156 -3.00 9.54 15.75
C ALA A 156 -4.42 9.63 15.15
N GLY A 157 -4.94 8.53 14.59
CA GLY A 157 -6.25 8.51 13.92
C GLY A 157 -6.20 8.94 12.44
N GLU A 158 -5.00 9.22 11.92
CA GLU A 158 -4.78 9.52 10.50
C GLU A 158 -4.11 8.33 9.81
N PHE A 159 -4.52 8.10 8.56
CA PHE A 159 -3.94 7.10 7.69
C PHE A 159 -3.38 7.79 6.44
N THR A 160 -2.08 7.63 6.22
CA THR A 160 -1.39 8.26 5.08
C THR A 160 -0.74 7.19 4.23
N ALA A 161 -1.22 7.02 3.00
CA ALA A 161 -0.54 6.20 2.00
C ALA A 161 0.68 6.96 1.47
N LEU A 162 1.85 6.35 1.56
CA LEU A 162 3.09 6.96 1.04
C LEU A 162 3.39 6.52 -0.39
N ASP A 163 3.03 5.29 -0.72
CA ASP A 163 3.10 4.79 -2.08
C ASP A 163 1.90 3.87 -2.36
N VAL A 164 1.43 3.91 -3.61
CA VAL A 164 0.32 3.09 -4.07
C VAL A 164 0.67 2.56 -5.45
N THR A 165 0.66 1.24 -5.59
CA THR A 165 0.78 0.57 -6.88
C THR A 165 -0.57 0.05 -7.31
N LEU A 166 -0.94 0.30 -8.57
CA LEU A 166 -2.21 -0.09 -9.14
C LEU A 166 -1.98 -0.74 -10.50
N ASP A 167 -2.41 -2.00 -10.64
CA ASP A 167 -2.42 -2.70 -11.92
C ASP A 167 -3.86 -2.75 -12.44
N ILE A 168 -4.04 -2.29 -13.68
CA ILE A 168 -5.35 -2.17 -14.34
C ILE A 168 -5.33 -2.97 -15.63
N ALA A 169 -6.38 -3.75 -15.88
CA ALA A 169 -6.60 -4.43 -17.14
C ALA A 169 -8.06 -4.27 -17.57
N PRO A 170 -8.35 -4.33 -18.88
CA PRO A 170 -9.72 -4.30 -19.36
C PRO A 170 -10.58 -5.37 -18.68
N TYR A 171 -11.79 -4.99 -18.32
CA TYR A 171 -12.79 -5.91 -17.79
C TYR A 171 -13.68 -6.41 -18.93
N ASP A 172 -13.66 -7.70 -19.20
CA ASP A 172 -14.39 -8.33 -20.30
C ASP A 172 -15.81 -8.82 -19.94
N GLY A 173 -16.23 -8.60 -18.69
CA GLY A 173 -17.59 -8.91 -18.22
C GLY A 173 -17.90 -10.37 -17.97
N ASP A 174 -17.11 -11.31 -18.48
CA ASP A 174 -17.40 -12.76 -18.43
C ASP A 174 -17.02 -13.43 -17.09
N ASN A 175 -16.48 -12.68 -16.16
CA ASN A 175 -16.01 -13.25 -14.88
C ASN A 175 -17.02 -13.00 -13.75
N GLU A 176 -18.21 -13.62 -13.84
CA GLU A 176 -19.23 -13.60 -12.77
C GLU A 176 -18.75 -14.17 -11.43
N SER A 177 -17.61 -14.87 -11.42
CA SER A 177 -16.98 -15.44 -10.22
C SER A 177 -16.26 -14.41 -9.34
N ARG A 178 -16.20 -13.12 -9.73
CA ARG A 178 -15.46 -12.09 -9.01
C ARG A 178 -16.09 -11.61 -7.70
N LEU A 179 -17.33 -11.94 -7.44
CA LEU A 179 -17.98 -11.68 -6.16
C LEU A 179 -18.58 -12.99 -5.67
N ALA A 180 -17.92 -13.60 -4.70
CA ALA A 180 -18.32 -14.90 -4.14
C ALA A 180 -19.69 -14.88 -3.43
N ILE A 181 -20.40 -13.74 -3.38
CA ILE A 181 -21.73 -13.64 -2.74
C ILE A 181 -22.57 -12.59 -3.52
N ARG A 182 -23.62 -13.05 -4.16
CA ARG A 182 -24.81 -12.21 -4.40
C ARG A 182 -25.75 -12.32 -3.22
#